data_d43c336657e9f8f38a21cd7c800a9f2a
#
_entry.id   d43c336657e9f8f38a21cd7c800a9f2a
#
_cell.length_a   1.000
_cell.length_b   1.000
_cell.length_c   1.000
_cell.angle_alpha   90.00
_cell.angle_beta   90.00
_cell.angle_gamma   90.00
#
_symmetry.space_group_name_H-M   'P 1'
#
loop_
_entity.id
_entity.type
_entity.pdbx_description
1 polymer ?
#
loop_
_entity_poly.entity_id
_entity_poly.type
_entity_poly.pdbx_seq_one_letter_code
_entity_poly.pdbx_strand_id
1 'polypeptide(L)'
;VSWEEAIGHAASEFRRIQAQHGKDSIGGITSSRCTNEETYLVQKLIRAAFGNNNVDTCARVCHSPTGYGLGQTYGTSAGTQTFKSVEQSDVILVIGANPTAAHPVFGSRMKKRLRAGAKLIVIDPREIELVSSPHIQADYHLQLRPGTNVAMITALAHVIVTEGLLSDAYIDERCDAKSFVQWKEFVARPENSPEATAEITGVAPDLVRGAARLYALGAHDHPAGKPVNASIYYGLGV
;
A
#
# COMPACT_ATOMS: atom_id res chain seq x y z
N VAL A 1 -12.49 21.02 31.08
CA VAL A 1 -13.94 21.28 30.94
C VAL A 1 -14.72 20.02 31.30
N SER A 2 -15.92 20.17 31.78
CA SER A 2 -16.83 19.05 32.02
C SER A 2 -17.38 18.48 30.71
N TRP A 3 -17.94 17.26 30.78
CA TRP A 3 -18.68 16.70 29.64
C TRP A 3 -19.85 17.53 29.18
N GLU A 4 -20.56 18.12 30.14
CA GLU A 4 -21.74 18.97 29.86
C GLU A 4 -21.33 20.24 29.10
N GLU A 5 -20.26 20.89 29.50
CA GLU A 5 -19.70 22.05 28.80
C GLU A 5 -19.24 21.72 27.40
N ALA A 6 -18.50 20.60 27.24
CA ALA A 6 -17.98 20.19 25.95
C ALA A 6 -19.09 19.82 24.95
N ILE A 7 -20.10 19.05 25.41
CA ILE A 7 -21.24 18.65 24.59
C ILE A 7 -22.11 19.86 24.26
N GLY A 8 -22.34 20.75 25.25
CA GLY A 8 -23.09 21.98 25.05
C GLY A 8 -22.44 22.89 24.01
N HIS A 9 -21.13 23.07 24.09
CA HIS A 9 -20.36 23.84 23.11
C HIS A 9 -20.47 23.24 21.72
N ALA A 10 -20.20 21.94 21.57
CA ALA A 10 -20.30 21.25 20.29
C ALA A 10 -21.69 21.37 19.67
N ALA A 11 -22.74 21.16 20.47
CA ALA A 11 -24.13 21.28 20.00
C ALA A 11 -24.49 22.70 19.55
N SER A 12 -24.01 23.73 20.24
CA SER A 12 -24.22 25.13 19.86
C SER A 12 -23.52 25.48 18.54
N GLU A 13 -22.27 25.02 18.37
CA GLU A 13 -21.51 25.23 17.14
C GLU A 13 -22.11 24.50 15.93
N PHE A 14 -22.55 23.27 16.10
CA PHE A 14 -23.28 22.58 15.04
C PHE A 14 -24.54 23.30 14.60
N ARG A 15 -25.36 23.81 15.55
CA ARG A 15 -26.53 24.61 15.21
C ARG A 15 -26.16 25.90 14.48
N ARG A 16 -25.12 26.59 14.92
CA ARG A 16 -24.63 27.81 14.28
C ARG A 16 -24.20 27.55 12.83
N ILE A 17 -23.40 26.48 12.61
CA ILE A 17 -22.91 26.10 11.29
C ILE A 17 -24.08 25.74 10.36
N GLN A 18 -25.03 24.92 10.84
CA GLN A 18 -26.21 24.57 10.04
C GLN A 18 -27.08 25.78 9.68
N ALA A 19 -27.25 26.74 10.62
CA ALA A 19 -28.00 27.96 10.35
C ALA A 19 -27.34 28.84 9.28
N GLN A 20 -26.00 28.85 9.23
CA GLN A 20 -25.23 29.65 8.27
C GLN A 20 -25.05 28.97 6.90
N HIS A 21 -24.88 27.66 6.88
CA HIS A 21 -24.38 26.91 5.70
C HIS A 21 -25.32 25.79 5.24
N GLY A 22 -26.44 25.59 5.93
CA GLY A 22 -27.44 24.57 5.60
C GLY A 22 -27.14 23.19 6.19
N LYS A 23 -28.03 22.23 5.93
CA LYS A 23 -28.01 20.89 6.54
C LYS A 23 -26.78 20.07 6.12
N ASP A 24 -26.31 20.25 4.90
CA ASP A 24 -25.21 19.44 4.33
C ASP A 24 -23.82 19.88 4.76
N SER A 25 -23.75 20.94 5.60
CA SER A 25 -22.49 21.45 6.15
C SER A 25 -21.87 20.58 7.25
N ILE A 26 -22.61 19.58 7.75
CA ILE A 26 -22.15 18.67 8.80
C ILE A 26 -22.13 17.24 8.27
N GLY A 27 -21.07 16.51 8.60
CA GLY A 27 -20.93 15.09 8.29
C GLY A 27 -20.38 14.33 9.48
N GLY A 28 -20.39 13.00 9.39
CA GLY A 28 -19.83 12.09 10.38
C GLY A 28 -18.90 11.05 9.75
N ILE A 29 -17.80 10.78 10.41
CA ILE A 29 -16.86 9.72 10.00
C ILE A 29 -16.71 8.75 11.17
N THR A 30 -16.88 7.46 10.89
CA THR A 30 -16.65 6.38 11.84
C THR A 30 -15.32 5.67 11.55
N SER A 31 -14.90 4.80 12.45
CA SER A 31 -13.69 4.04 12.33
C SER A 31 -13.98 2.54 12.36
N SER A 32 -13.16 1.75 11.66
CA SER A 32 -13.16 0.29 11.79
C SER A 32 -12.72 -0.20 13.19
N ARG A 33 -12.25 0.72 14.04
CA ARG A 33 -11.87 0.46 15.44
C ARG A 33 -12.97 0.83 16.44
N CYS A 34 -14.10 1.35 15.97
CA CYS A 34 -15.29 1.58 16.77
C CYS A 34 -16.14 0.32 16.86
N THR A 35 -16.93 0.21 17.90
CA THR A 35 -17.95 -0.85 18.00
C THR A 35 -19.08 -0.61 16.99
N ASN A 36 -19.90 -1.63 16.75
CA ASN A 36 -21.08 -1.49 15.88
C ASN A 36 -22.09 -0.46 16.45
N GLU A 37 -22.21 -0.42 17.78
CA GLU A 37 -23.08 0.50 18.50
C GLU A 37 -22.63 1.95 18.30
N GLU A 38 -21.35 2.25 18.43
CA GLU A 38 -20.79 3.58 18.20
C GLU A 38 -21.00 4.02 16.75
N THR A 39 -20.73 3.13 15.79
CA THR A 39 -20.94 3.40 14.37
C THR A 39 -22.42 3.67 14.06
N TYR A 40 -23.31 2.87 14.64
CA TYR A 40 -24.77 3.09 14.54
C TYR A 40 -25.21 4.44 15.12
N LEU A 41 -24.68 4.80 16.30
CA LEU A 41 -25.02 6.05 16.96
C LEU A 41 -24.57 7.28 16.18
N VAL A 42 -23.38 7.26 15.59
CA VAL A 42 -22.90 8.33 14.70
C VAL A 42 -23.81 8.46 13.48
N GLN A 43 -24.14 7.36 12.83
CA GLN A 43 -25.05 7.38 11.69
C GLN A 43 -26.44 7.91 12.06
N LYS A 44 -26.96 7.48 13.21
CA LYS A 44 -28.25 7.95 13.74
C LYS A 44 -28.21 9.45 14.06
N LEU A 45 -27.14 9.94 14.68
CA LEU A 45 -26.95 11.35 14.99
C LEU A 45 -27.00 12.21 13.71
N ILE A 46 -26.22 11.85 12.69
CA ILE A 46 -26.18 12.61 11.44
C ILE A 46 -27.54 12.62 10.74
N ARG A 47 -28.20 11.46 10.65
CA ARG A 47 -29.50 11.36 9.98
C ARG A 47 -30.63 12.01 10.76
N ALA A 48 -30.72 11.75 12.06
CA ALA A 48 -31.85 12.20 12.88
C ALA A 48 -31.70 13.63 13.38
N ALA A 49 -30.51 14.04 13.85
CA ALA A 49 -30.29 15.37 14.40
C ALA A 49 -29.91 16.41 13.34
N PHE A 50 -29.08 16.06 12.36
CA PHE A 50 -28.62 17.00 11.34
C PHE A 50 -29.41 16.91 10.03
N GLY A 51 -30.21 15.87 9.83
CA GLY A 51 -31.15 15.76 8.71
C GLY A 51 -30.50 15.54 7.35
N ASN A 52 -29.32 14.90 7.30
CA ASN A 52 -28.61 14.54 6.07
C ASN A 52 -28.05 13.11 6.13
N ASN A 53 -27.37 12.66 5.08
CA ASN A 53 -26.77 11.33 5.00
C ASN A 53 -25.25 11.38 4.76
N ASN A 54 -24.60 12.46 5.18
CA ASN A 54 -23.17 12.66 5.03
C ASN A 54 -22.38 11.84 6.08
N VAL A 55 -22.49 10.52 5.99
CA VAL A 55 -21.82 9.59 6.89
C VAL A 55 -20.93 8.64 6.09
N ASP A 56 -19.70 8.53 6.50
CA ASP A 56 -18.75 7.60 5.89
C ASP A 56 -17.87 6.95 6.96
N THR A 57 -16.97 6.10 6.53
CA THR A 57 -16.05 5.39 7.40
C THR A 57 -14.60 5.59 6.95
N CYS A 58 -13.67 5.33 7.85
CA CYS A 58 -12.23 5.38 7.54
C CYS A 58 -11.85 4.50 6.33
N ALA A 59 -12.60 3.43 6.05
CA ALA A 59 -12.32 2.55 4.92
C ALA A 59 -12.40 3.24 3.56
N ARG A 60 -13.10 4.38 3.44
CA ARG A 60 -13.20 5.19 2.21
C ARG A 60 -11.83 5.48 1.60
N VAL A 61 -10.89 5.92 2.41
CA VAL A 61 -9.52 6.27 2.00
C VAL A 61 -8.48 5.27 2.53
N CYS A 62 -8.90 4.32 3.35
CA CYS A 62 -8.03 3.31 3.93
C CYS A 62 -7.82 2.16 2.94
N HIS A 63 -8.70 1.17 2.93
CA HIS A 63 -8.54 -0.03 2.11
C HIS A 63 -9.70 -0.31 1.14
N SER A 64 -10.67 0.60 0.98
CA SER A 64 -11.69 0.44 -0.06
C SER A 64 -11.10 0.48 -1.48
N PRO A 65 -10.15 1.37 -1.81
CA PRO A 65 -9.43 1.31 -3.08
C PRO A 65 -8.67 0.00 -3.28
N THR A 66 -7.99 -0.49 -2.23
CA THR A 66 -7.33 -1.80 -2.21
C THR A 66 -8.32 -2.93 -2.52
N GLY A 67 -9.45 -2.96 -1.80
CA GLY A 67 -10.47 -3.98 -1.98
C GLY A 67 -11.04 -4.00 -3.40
N TYR A 68 -11.24 -2.83 -3.99
CA TYR A 68 -11.62 -2.70 -5.39
C TYR A 68 -10.53 -3.26 -6.32
N GLY A 69 -9.28 -2.81 -6.17
CA GLY A 69 -8.17 -3.25 -7.01
C GLY A 69 -7.92 -4.76 -6.94
N LEU A 70 -7.90 -5.34 -5.74
CA LEU A 70 -7.76 -6.79 -5.56
C LEU A 70 -8.94 -7.54 -6.15
N GLY A 71 -10.17 -7.03 -6.00
CA GLY A 71 -11.36 -7.62 -6.60
C GLY A 71 -11.30 -7.68 -8.13
N GLN A 72 -10.74 -6.64 -8.77
CA GLN A 72 -10.55 -6.59 -10.22
C GLN A 72 -9.44 -7.51 -10.73
N THR A 73 -8.39 -7.71 -9.91
CA THR A 73 -7.19 -8.47 -10.34
C THR A 73 -7.22 -9.93 -9.89
N TYR A 74 -7.69 -10.21 -8.68
CA TYR A 74 -7.69 -11.55 -8.09
C TYR A 74 -9.09 -12.14 -7.87
N GLY A 75 -10.15 -11.37 -8.13
CA GLY A 75 -11.53 -11.80 -7.86
C GLY A 75 -11.91 -11.80 -6.37
N THR A 76 -11.03 -11.38 -5.48
CA THR A 76 -11.27 -11.28 -4.04
C THR A 76 -10.60 -10.04 -3.47
N SER A 77 -11.23 -9.40 -2.49
CA SER A 77 -10.70 -8.20 -1.83
C SER A 77 -9.86 -8.51 -0.57
N ALA A 78 -9.24 -9.68 -0.52
CA ALA A 78 -8.40 -10.10 0.60
C ALA A 78 -6.93 -10.23 0.21
N GLY A 79 -6.04 -10.07 1.19
CA GLY A 79 -4.62 -10.35 1.03
C GLY A 79 -4.39 -11.83 0.66
N THR A 80 -3.41 -12.07 -0.20
CA THR A 80 -3.10 -13.41 -0.74
C THR A 80 -2.13 -14.21 0.12
N GLN A 81 -1.62 -13.62 1.21
CA GLN A 81 -0.59 -14.20 2.06
C GLN A 81 -1.00 -14.28 3.54
N THR A 82 -0.39 -15.21 4.26
CA THR A 82 -0.49 -15.32 5.71
C THR A 82 0.75 -14.70 6.38
N PHE A 83 0.70 -14.49 7.69
CA PHE A 83 1.89 -14.07 8.46
C PHE A 83 3.06 -15.06 8.34
N LYS A 84 2.78 -16.34 8.10
CA LYS A 84 3.80 -17.36 7.93
C LYS A 84 4.51 -17.26 6.57
N SER A 85 3.85 -16.75 5.55
CA SER A 85 4.41 -16.66 4.20
C SER A 85 5.71 -15.81 4.15
N VAL A 86 5.80 -14.76 4.98
CA VAL A 86 7.02 -13.93 5.04
C VAL A 86 8.28 -14.72 5.40
N GLU A 87 8.12 -15.82 6.18
CA GLU A 87 9.25 -16.65 6.60
C GLU A 87 9.87 -17.45 5.44
N GLN A 88 9.19 -17.53 4.30
CA GLN A 88 9.63 -18.24 3.10
C GLN A 88 10.10 -17.29 1.98
N SER A 89 9.97 -15.98 2.17
CA SER A 89 10.33 -15.01 1.14
C SER A 89 11.84 -14.91 0.96
N ASP A 90 12.30 -14.90 -0.27
CA ASP A 90 13.69 -14.63 -0.65
C ASP A 90 13.93 -13.13 -0.82
N VAL A 91 12.91 -12.43 -1.35
CA VAL A 91 12.90 -10.98 -1.48
C VAL A 91 11.59 -10.43 -0.89
N ILE A 92 11.72 -9.39 -0.09
CA ILE A 92 10.61 -8.68 0.54
C ILE A 92 10.60 -7.24 0.02
N LEU A 93 9.48 -6.83 -0.59
CA LEU A 93 9.24 -5.44 -0.98
C LEU A 93 8.21 -4.84 -0.03
N VAL A 94 8.55 -3.75 0.62
CA VAL A 94 7.65 -2.98 1.48
C VAL A 94 7.40 -1.62 0.85
N ILE A 95 6.15 -1.29 0.58
CA ILE A 95 5.78 -0.01 -0.05
C ILE A 95 4.71 0.70 0.76
N GLY A 96 4.95 1.98 1.07
CA GLY A 96 4.00 2.84 1.78
C GLY A 96 3.55 2.29 3.15
N ALA A 97 4.40 1.50 3.80
CA ALA A 97 4.09 0.83 5.06
C ALA A 97 5.28 0.84 6.03
N ASN A 98 4.99 0.96 7.31
CA ASN A 98 5.97 0.75 8.37
C ASN A 98 5.51 -0.39 9.31
N PRO A 99 5.72 -1.66 8.94
CA PRO A 99 5.29 -2.79 9.75
C PRO A 99 6.00 -2.87 11.10
N THR A 100 7.15 -2.24 11.27
CA THR A 100 7.83 -2.16 12.56
C THR A 100 7.00 -1.39 13.59
N ALA A 101 6.42 -0.27 13.19
CA ALA A 101 5.60 0.57 14.06
C ALA A 101 4.13 0.12 14.09
N ALA A 102 3.53 -0.17 12.93
CA ALA A 102 2.10 -0.40 12.82
C ALA A 102 1.67 -1.86 13.04
N HIS A 103 2.56 -2.82 12.78
CA HIS A 103 2.28 -4.27 12.87
C HIS A 103 3.47 -5.01 13.50
N PRO A 104 3.80 -4.76 14.77
CA PRO A 104 5.06 -5.21 15.38
C PRO A 104 5.20 -6.74 15.43
N VAL A 105 4.12 -7.49 15.61
CA VAL A 105 4.14 -8.96 15.59
C VAL A 105 4.54 -9.48 14.22
N PHE A 106 3.95 -8.93 13.15
CA PHE A 106 4.33 -9.26 11.78
C PHE A 106 5.75 -8.76 11.47
N GLY A 107 6.07 -7.51 11.85
CA GLY A 107 7.39 -6.92 11.70
C GLY A 107 8.50 -7.75 12.35
N SER A 108 8.24 -8.37 13.50
CA SER A 108 9.18 -9.29 14.16
C SER A 108 9.48 -10.53 13.31
N ARG A 109 8.47 -11.14 12.68
CA ARG A 109 8.65 -12.27 11.76
C ARG A 109 9.43 -11.87 10.51
N MET A 110 9.09 -10.74 9.91
CA MET A 110 9.82 -10.16 8.78
C MET A 110 11.30 -9.94 9.13
N LYS A 111 11.59 -9.28 10.24
CA LYS A 111 12.96 -9.04 10.72
C LYS A 111 13.74 -10.35 10.96
N LYS A 112 13.08 -11.38 11.48
CA LYS A 112 13.69 -12.70 11.62
C LYS A 112 14.10 -13.28 10.26
N ARG A 113 13.23 -13.16 9.26
CA ARG A 113 13.53 -13.65 7.89
C ARG A 113 14.64 -12.84 7.21
N LEU A 114 14.65 -11.52 7.38
CA LEU A 114 15.72 -10.65 6.87
C LEU A 114 17.08 -11.02 7.46
N ARG A 115 17.16 -11.25 8.77
CA ARG A 115 18.40 -11.74 9.42
C ARG A 115 18.82 -13.15 8.96
N ALA A 116 17.90 -13.93 8.43
CA ALA A 116 18.17 -15.23 7.81
C ALA A 116 18.57 -15.14 6.33
N GLY A 117 18.78 -13.92 5.80
CA GLY A 117 19.35 -13.68 4.46
C GLY A 117 18.37 -13.25 3.38
N ALA A 118 17.06 -13.07 3.69
CA ALA A 118 16.16 -12.47 2.71
C ALA A 118 16.58 -11.03 2.38
N LYS A 119 16.32 -10.62 1.14
CA LYS A 119 16.60 -9.27 0.64
C LYS A 119 15.44 -8.33 0.87
N LEU A 120 15.72 -7.03 1.02
CA LEU A 120 14.72 -6.03 1.34
C LEU A 120 14.77 -4.83 0.40
N ILE A 121 13.64 -4.53 -0.20
CA ILE A 121 13.39 -3.31 -0.96
C ILE A 121 12.36 -2.49 -0.19
N VAL A 122 12.67 -1.24 0.12
CA VAL A 122 11.74 -0.30 0.77
C VAL A 122 11.41 0.83 -0.21
N ILE A 123 10.12 1.08 -0.40
CA ILE A 123 9.60 2.19 -1.21
C ILE A 123 8.77 3.07 -0.28
N ASP A 124 9.36 4.13 0.22
CA ASP A 124 8.74 5.07 1.15
C ASP A 124 9.45 6.43 1.07
N PRO A 125 8.73 7.55 1.08
CA PRO A 125 9.34 8.87 1.11
C PRO A 125 10.15 9.12 2.40
N ARG A 126 9.89 8.35 3.45
CA ARG A 126 10.59 8.45 4.74
C ARG A 126 11.63 7.35 4.90
N GLU A 127 12.69 7.66 5.59
CA GLU A 127 13.63 6.65 6.08
C GLU A 127 13.06 5.98 7.34
N ILE A 128 12.29 4.93 7.12
CA ILE A 128 11.70 4.11 8.19
C ILE A 128 12.72 3.15 8.78
N GLU A 129 12.42 2.52 9.92
CA GLU A 129 13.36 1.63 10.62
C GLU A 129 13.77 0.39 9.81
N LEU A 130 13.04 0.04 8.77
CA LEU A 130 13.43 -1.03 7.84
C LEU A 130 14.52 -0.60 6.87
N VAL A 131 14.65 0.70 6.58
CA VAL A 131 15.73 1.22 5.72
C VAL A 131 17.07 1.04 6.41
N SER A 132 17.16 1.48 7.67
CA SER A 132 18.37 1.35 8.47
C SER A 132 18.04 1.21 9.95
N SER A 133 18.48 0.13 10.54
CA SER A 133 18.45 -0.09 11.99
C SER A 133 19.59 -1.05 12.39
N PRO A 134 19.94 -1.21 13.70
CA PRO A 134 21.11 -1.99 14.11
C PRO A 134 21.22 -3.42 13.57
N HIS A 135 20.13 -3.99 13.12
CA HIS A 135 20.09 -5.38 12.67
C HIS A 135 19.47 -5.59 11.30
N ILE A 136 19.04 -4.51 10.64
CA ILE A 136 18.34 -4.55 9.35
C ILE A 136 18.76 -3.36 8.53
N GLN A 137 19.11 -3.63 7.29
CA GLN A 137 19.37 -2.63 6.27
C GLN A 137 18.66 -3.05 4.99
N ALA A 138 17.95 -2.12 4.36
CA ALA A 138 17.39 -2.34 3.05
C ALA A 138 18.50 -2.45 2.00
N ASP A 139 18.40 -3.41 1.08
CA ASP A 139 19.28 -3.51 -0.09
C ASP A 139 19.01 -2.33 -1.05
N TYR A 140 17.74 -1.91 -1.14
CA TYR A 140 17.32 -0.71 -1.89
C TYR A 140 16.29 0.10 -1.09
N HIS A 141 16.53 1.41 -1.01
CA HIS A 141 15.53 2.39 -0.57
C HIS A 141 15.20 3.30 -1.75
N LEU A 142 13.99 3.15 -2.28
CA LEU A 142 13.44 4.00 -3.34
C LEU A 142 12.63 5.12 -2.68
N GLN A 143 13.31 6.22 -2.36
CA GLN A 143 12.74 7.37 -1.65
C GLN A 143 11.97 8.26 -2.62
N LEU A 144 10.79 7.82 -2.99
CA LEU A 144 9.95 8.51 -3.97
C LEU A 144 9.27 9.76 -3.37
N ARG A 145 8.87 10.68 -4.25
CA ARG A 145 8.00 11.79 -3.85
C ARG A 145 6.60 11.29 -3.52
N PRO A 146 5.93 11.84 -2.49
CA PRO A 146 4.54 11.50 -2.19
C PRO A 146 3.63 11.65 -3.41
N GLY A 147 2.71 10.70 -3.59
CA GLY A 147 1.76 10.71 -4.72
C GLY A 147 2.30 10.12 -6.03
N THR A 148 3.52 9.57 -6.05
CA THR A 148 4.14 9.04 -7.28
C THR A 148 4.27 7.51 -7.30
N ASN A 149 3.55 6.81 -6.43
CA ASN A 149 3.63 5.35 -6.29
C ASN A 149 3.28 4.61 -7.60
N VAL A 150 2.25 5.07 -8.33
CA VAL A 150 1.84 4.45 -9.59
C VAL A 150 2.98 4.51 -10.62
N ALA A 151 3.63 5.66 -10.77
CA ALA A 151 4.79 5.81 -11.65
C ALA A 151 5.95 4.91 -11.24
N MET A 152 6.23 4.81 -9.92
CA MET A 152 7.28 3.95 -9.38
C MET A 152 7.02 2.47 -9.62
N ILE A 153 5.80 1.99 -9.32
CA ILE A 153 5.45 0.58 -9.52
C ILE A 153 5.46 0.23 -11.01
N THR A 154 4.97 1.15 -11.86
CA THR A 154 4.98 0.95 -13.31
C THR A 154 6.41 0.92 -13.86
N ALA A 155 7.32 1.75 -13.34
CA ALA A 155 8.73 1.73 -13.74
C ALA A 155 9.44 0.42 -13.32
N LEU A 156 9.18 -0.11 -12.13
CA LEU A 156 9.68 -1.43 -11.72
C LEU A 156 9.17 -2.53 -12.66
N ALA A 157 7.87 -2.51 -12.96
CA ALA A 157 7.26 -3.46 -13.89
C ALA A 157 7.82 -3.31 -15.32
N HIS A 158 8.09 -2.08 -15.77
CA HIS A 158 8.72 -1.80 -17.07
C HIS A 158 10.08 -2.50 -17.19
N VAL A 159 10.92 -2.41 -16.16
CA VAL A 159 12.22 -3.09 -16.15
C VAL A 159 12.04 -4.61 -16.25
N ILE A 160 11.15 -5.19 -15.43
CA ILE A 160 10.90 -6.63 -15.43
C ILE A 160 10.44 -7.12 -16.81
N VAL A 161 9.52 -6.36 -17.44
CA VAL A 161 8.96 -6.71 -18.75
C VAL A 161 10.00 -6.56 -19.86
N THR A 162 10.69 -5.42 -19.91
CA THR A 162 11.61 -5.08 -21.02
C THR A 162 12.93 -5.82 -20.96
N GLU A 163 13.37 -6.23 -19.76
CA GLU A 163 14.57 -7.06 -19.59
C GLU A 163 14.27 -8.58 -19.63
N GLY A 164 13.02 -8.99 -19.89
CA GLY A 164 12.64 -10.40 -20.02
C GLY A 164 12.70 -11.19 -18.72
N LEU A 165 12.47 -10.54 -17.57
CA LEU A 165 12.56 -11.13 -16.24
C LEU A 165 11.21 -11.70 -15.75
N LEU A 166 10.31 -12.00 -16.67
CA LEU A 166 8.98 -12.53 -16.39
C LEU A 166 9.06 -14.01 -16.00
N SER A 167 8.11 -14.45 -15.17
CA SER A 167 7.90 -15.87 -14.86
C SER A 167 6.81 -16.43 -15.78
N ASP A 168 7.20 -16.99 -16.91
CA ASP A 168 6.27 -17.53 -17.91
C ASP A 168 5.34 -18.58 -17.28
N ALA A 169 5.88 -19.48 -16.45
CA ALA A 169 5.08 -20.49 -15.78
C ALA A 169 3.95 -19.92 -14.91
N TYR A 170 4.22 -18.81 -14.21
CA TYR A 170 3.20 -18.12 -13.42
C TYR A 170 2.15 -17.44 -14.33
N ILE A 171 2.60 -16.81 -15.41
CA ILE A 171 1.75 -16.11 -16.35
C ILE A 171 0.79 -17.10 -17.01
N ASP A 172 1.32 -18.22 -17.49
CA ASP A 172 0.53 -19.25 -18.17
C ASP A 172 -0.53 -19.89 -17.24
N GLU A 173 -0.18 -20.05 -15.95
CA GLU A 173 -1.08 -20.69 -14.99
C GLU A 173 -2.11 -19.72 -14.40
N ARG A 174 -1.75 -18.44 -14.20
CA ARG A 174 -2.49 -17.51 -13.32
C ARG A 174 -3.04 -16.28 -13.99
N CYS A 175 -2.56 -15.90 -15.17
CA CYS A 175 -2.98 -14.67 -15.83
C CYS A 175 -3.95 -14.95 -16.98
N ASP A 176 -4.93 -14.06 -17.15
CA ASP A 176 -5.70 -14.01 -18.38
C ASP A 176 -4.80 -13.53 -19.52
N ALA A 177 -4.62 -14.38 -20.53
CA ALA A 177 -3.66 -14.16 -21.60
C ALA A 177 -3.90 -12.84 -22.36
N LYS A 178 -5.18 -12.49 -22.61
CA LYS A 178 -5.53 -11.27 -23.34
C LYS A 178 -5.24 -10.02 -22.52
N SER A 179 -5.64 -10.02 -21.27
CA SER A 179 -5.41 -8.89 -20.35
C SER A 179 -3.93 -8.70 -20.09
N PHE A 180 -3.19 -9.81 -19.96
CA PHE A 180 -1.74 -9.76 -19.74
C PHE A 180 -1.00 -9.13 -20.93
N VAL A 181 -1.35 -9.47 -22.17
CA VAL A 181 -0.76 -8.86 -23.37
C VAL A 181 -0.98 -7.36 -23.38
N GLN A 182 -2.21 -6.91 -23.15
CA GLN A 182 -2.54 -5.48 -23.11
C GLN A 182 -1.78 -4.74 -22.01
N TRP A 183 -1.69 -5.32 -20.82
CA TRP A 183 -0.92 -4.78 -19.71
C TRP A 183 0.58 -4.71 -20.03
N LYS A 184 1.14 -5.77 -20.62
CA LYS A 184 2.55 -5.84 -21.03
C LYS A 184 2.89 -4.76 -22.04
N GLU A 185 2.04 -4.55 -23.05
CA GLU A 185 2.20 -3.47 -24.04
C GLU A 185 2.16 -2.08 -23.40
N PHE A 186 1.25 -1.86 -22.45
CA PHE A 186 1.18 -0.61 -21.71
C PHE A 186 2.44 -0.36 -20.89
N VAL A 187 2.88 -1.35 -20.10
CA VAL A 187 4.04 -1.22 -19.21
C VAL A 187 5.33 -1.05 -20.00
N ALA A 188 5.46 -1.69 -21.17
CA ALA A 188 6.67 -1.60 -22.00
C ALA A 188 6.86 -0.26 -22.71
N ARG A 189 5.90 0.66 -22.64
CA ARG A 189 6.02 1.98 -23.29
C ARG A 189 7.17 2.80 -22.71
N PRO A 190 7.89 3.56 -23.55
CA PRO A 190 9.05 4.33 -23.11
C PRO A 190 8.77 5.34 -21.99
N GLU A 191 7.56 5.91 -21.95
CA GLU A 191 7.14 6.84 -20.90
C GLU A 191 7.07 6.21 -19.50
N ASN A 192 7.05 4.90 -19.42
CA ASN A 192 7.04 4.13 -18.17
C ASN A 192 8.44 3.70 -17.72
N SER A 193 9.48 4.03 -18.49
CA SER A 193 10.86 3.68 -18.14
C SER A 193 11.32 4.39 -16.85
N PRO A 194 12.29 3.84 -16.14
CA PRO A 194 12.90 4.51 -14.99
C PRO A 194 13.44 5.90 -15.33
N GLU A 195 13.99 6.08 -16.53
CA GLU A 195 14.50 7.36 -17.01
C GLU A 195 13.38 8.41 -17.19
N ALA A 196 12.27 8.01 -17.82
CA ALA A 196 11.14 8.90 -18.04
C ALA A 196 10.41 9.26 -16.75
N THR A 197 10.38 8.34 -15.79
CA THR A 197 9.68 8.54 -14.50
C THR A 197 10.56 9.17 -13.42
N ALA A 198 11.87 9.33 -13.64
CA ALA A 198 12.81 9.88 -12.66
C ALA A 198 12.44 11.30 -12.20
N GLU A 199 12.01 12.18 -13.12
CA GLU A 199 11.57 13.54 -12.78
C GLU A 199 10.29 13.54 -11.93
N ILE A 200 9.41 12.57 -12.15
CA ILE A 200 8.14 12.43 -11.41
C ILE A 200 8.43 11.89 -10.00
N THR A 201 9.15 10.79 -9.92
CA THR A 201 9.37 10.05 -8.67
C THR A 201 10.47 10.66 -7.80
N GLY A 202 11.45 11.32 -8.41
CA GLY A 202 12.65 11.79 -7.74
C GLY A 202 13.70 10.71 -7.47
N VAL A 203 13.50 9.49 -7.98
CA VAL A 203 14.39 8.34 -7.74
C VAL A 203 15.28 8.11 -8.95
N ALA A 204 16.57 7.88 -8.72
CA ALA A 204 17.53 7.64 -9.78
C ALA A 204 17.20 6.33 -10.54
N PRO A 205 17.28 6.32 -11.88
CA PRO A 205 16.91 5.15 -12.70
C PRO A 205 17.66 3.88 -12.33
N ASP A 206 18.93 3.96 -12.01
CA ASP A 206 19.75 2.81 -11.64
C ASP A 206 19.27 2.12 -10.35
N LEU A 207 18.76 2.87 -9.39
CA LEU A 207 18.17 2.30 -8.16
C LEU A 207 16.89 1.52 -8.49
N VAL A 208 16.05 2.07 -9.38
CA VAL A 208 14.82 1.39 -9.83
C VAL A 208 15.16 0.10 -10.58
N ARG A 209 16.15 0.14 -11.49
CA ARG A 209 16.60 -1.06 -12.22
C ARG A 209 17.20 -2.10 -11.28
N GLY A 210 18.05 -1.68 -10.35
CA GLY A 210 18.63 -2.59 -9.36
C GLY A 210 17.57 -3.26 -8.48
N ALA A 211 16.61 -2.49 -7.99
CA ALA A 211 15.50 -3.02 -7.19
C ALA A 211 14.61 -3.98 -7.98
N ALA A 212 14.27 -3.64 -9.24
CA ALA A 212 13.47 -4.52 -10.11
C ALA A 212 14.17 -5.86 -10.40
N ARG A 213 15.45 -5.81 -10.70
CA ARG A 213 16.25 -7.02 -10.92
C ARG A 213 16.37 -7.86 -9.65
N LEU A 214 16.62 -7.23 -8.50
CA LEU A 214 16.63 -7.91 -7.21
C LEU A 214 15.29 -8.59 -6.92
N TYR A 215 14.19 -7.91 -7.20
CA TYR A 215 12.85 -8.46 -6.99
C TYR A 215 12.57 -9.68 -7.86
N ALA A 216 12.98 -9.64 -9.13
CA ALA A 216 12.71 -10.70 -10.11
C ALA A 216 13.70 -11.88 -10.05
N LEU A 217 14.98 -11.60 -9.77
CA LEU A 217 16.07 -12.59 -9.85
C LEU A 217 16.58 -13.07 -8.48
N GLY A 218 16.21 -12.38 -7.40
CA GLY A 218 16.78 -12.64 -6.08
C GLY A 218 18.20 -12.09 -5.91
N ALA A 219 18.86 -12.54 -4.84
CA ALA A 219 20.25 -12.20 -4.58
C ALA A 219 21.19 -12.89 -5.59
N HIS A 220 22.40 -12.35 -5.75
CA HIS A 220 23.41 -12.89 -6.67
C HIS A 220 23.73 -14.39 -6.42
N ASP A 221 23.60 -14.84 -5.19
CA ASP A 221 23.81 -16.24 -4.75
C ASP A 221 22.51 -17.07 -4.74
N HIS A 222 21.40 -16.52 -5.29
CA HIS A 222 20.17 -17.29 -5.43
C HIS A 222 20.38 -18.49 -6.35
N PRO A 223 19.96 -19.71 -5.97
CA PRO A 223 20.25 -20.91 -6.74
C PRO A 223 19.67 -20.82 -8.17
N ALA A 224 20.55 -21.03 -9.15
CA ALA A 224 20.17 -21.00 -10.56
C ALA A 224 19.03 -21.99 -10.85
N GLY A 225 18.02 -21.54 -11.59
CA GLY A 225 16.85 -22.35 -11.94
C GLY A 225 15.81 -22.53 -10.84
N LYS A 226 16.02 -21.97 -9.65
CA LYS A 226 14.98 -21.88 -8.62
C LYS A 226 14.15 -20.60 -8.82
N PRO A 227 12.81 -20.67 -8.77
CA PRO A 227 11.99 -19.47 -8.74
C PRO A 227 12.27 -18.63 -7.49
N VAL A 228 12.35 -17.32 -7.64
CA VAL A 228 12.44 -16.40 -6.50
C VAL A 228 11.09 -16.30 -5.82
N ASN A 229 11.06 -16.53 -4.53
CA ASN A 229 9.86 -16.34 -3.74
C ASN A 229 9.81 -14.89 -3.23
N ALA A 230 9.32 -13.98 -4.07
CA ALA A 230 9.21 -12.58 -3.76
C ALA A 230 7.83 -12.24 -3.18
N SER A 231 7.78 -11.33 -2.21
CA SER A 231 6.55 -10.89 -1.59
C SER A 231 6.45 -9.37 -1.48
N ILE A 232 5.24 -8.85 -1.62
CA ILE A 232 4.94 -7.41 -1.49
C ILE A 232 4.05 -7.20 -0.27
N TYR A 233 4.46 -6.27 0.57
CA TYR A 233 3.68 -5.78 1.72
C TYR A 233 3.47 -4.28 1.56
N TYR A 234 2.23 -3.88 1.44
CA TYR A 234 1.90 -2.47 1.24
C TYR A 234 0.96 -1.95 2.32
N GLY A 235 1.06 -0.66 2.57
CA GLY A 235 0.20 0.08 3.48
C GLY A 235 -0.60 1.15 2.74
N LEU A 236 -1.08 2.12 3.49
CA LEU A 236 -1.92 3.21 3.00
C LEU A 236 -1.13 4.38 2.39
N GLY A 237 0.19 4.31 2.37
CA GLY A 237 1.04 5.29 1.70
C GLY A 237 1.17 5.08 0.19
N VAL A 238 0.42 4.15 -0.37
CA VAL A 238 0.46 3.82 -1.81
C VAL A 238 -0.65 4.54 -2.56
#